data_a397c6da37c5b49dbaf589e5fb40bd98
#
_entry.id   a397c6da37c5b49dbaf589e5fb40bd98
#
_cell.length_a   1.000
_cell.length_b   1.000
_cell.length_c   1.000
_cell.angle_alpha   90.00
_cell.angle_beta   90.00
_cell.angle_gamma   90.00
#
_symmetry.space_group_name_H-M   'P 1'
#
loop_
_entity.id
_entity.type
_entity.pdbx_description
1 polymer ?
#
loop_
_entity_poly.entity_id
_entity_poly.type
_entity_poly.pdbx_seq_one_letter_code
_entity_poly.pdbx_strand_id
1 'polypeptide(L)'
;MTFNELNMAEPILKAVREKGYDELTPIQQRAIPIVLRGADILGIAQTGTGKTAAFALPLLQRLIEERSLEREPSAVAEETVPLRRERRGRSHGKSGRRAIRSLVLTPTRELALQIGESFADYGKYTGLKHATIFGGVKQGPQTDRLRRGIDILIATPGRLLDLIAQGEVELGNLSHFVLDEADRMLDMGFIADIRRLLPLLPVRRQTLLFSATMPRDIVALSGSVLRDPVRVEVTPTSSTVDRVDQRVYFVERPEKKSLLVSVLRKQADKSVLVFSRTKHGADNIARMLKRAGIRSEAIHGNKSQGQRQRALGDFKSGKVKVMVATDIAARGIDVSELHTVINYDLPDAAETYVHRIGRTGRAGRSGVALTFCSQDEHAKVRDIQKLTGRKLETVSCTA
;
A
#
# COMPACT_ATOMS: atom_id res chain seq x y z
N MET A 1 -22.87 -0.44 -10.59
CA MET A 1 -23.06 0.51 -9.47
C MET A 1 -22.11 1.67 -9.66
N THR A 2 -22.61 2.89 -9.68
CA THR A 2 -21.85 4.12 -9.84
C THR A 2 -21.56 4.78 -8.48
N PHE A 3 -20.62 5.70 -8.43
CA PHE A 3 -20.32 6.45 -7.20
C PHE A 3 -21.49 7.34 -6.74
N ASN A 4 -22.33 7.79 -7.65
CA ASN A 4 -23.51 8.61 -7.32
C ASN A 4 -24.57 7.81 -6.50
N GLU A 5 -24.64 6.49 -6.67
CA GLU A 5 -25.57 5.63 -5.93
C GLU A 5 -25.16 5.41 -4.46
N LEU A 6 -23.95 5.84 -4.07
CA LEU A 6 -23.44 5.65 -2.70
C LEU A 6 -23.91 6.73 -1.71
N ASN A 7 -24.67 7.73 -2.14
CA ASN A 7 -25.15 8.85 -1.30
C ASN A 7 -24.04 9.53 -0.48
N MET A 8 -22.86 9.68 -1.07
CA MET A 8 -21.75 10.40 -0.43
C MET A 8 -21.88 11.90 -0.60
N ALA A 9 -21.25 12.66 0.28
CA ALA A 9 -21.24 14.13 0.24
C ALA A 9 -20.66 14.66 -1.09
N GLU A 10 -21.29 15.72 -1.64
CA GLU A 10 -20.92 16.30 -2.92
C GLU A 10 -19.42 16.68 -3.04
N PRO A 11 -18.72 17.16 -1.99
CA PRO A 11 -17.29 17.39 -2.04
C PRO A 11 -16.47 16.13 -2.42
N ILE A 12 -16.89 14.95 -1.97
CA ILE A 12 -16.24 13.67 -2.30
C ILE A 12 -16.56 13.26 -3.73
N LEU A 13 -17.86 13.30 -4.09
CA LEU A 13 -18.31 12.94 -5.45
C LEU A 13 -17.65 13.82 -6.53
N LYS A 14 -17.51 15.12 -6.26
CA LYS A 14 -16.79 16.04 -7.14
C LYS A 14 -15.34 15.62 -7.36
N ALA A 15 -14.63 15.26 -6.28
CA ALA A 15 -13.24 14.82 -6.37
C ALA A 15 -13.10 13.50 -7.13
N VAL A 16 -14.05 12.57 -6.95
CA VAL A 16 -14.10 11.27 -7.67
C VAL A 16 -14.32 11.48 -9.17
N ARG A 17 -15.25 12.37 -9.54
CA ARG A 17 -15.50 12.73 -10.96
C ARG A 17 -14.28 13.37 -11.62
N GLU A 18 -13.56 14.26 -10.92
CA GLU A 18 -12.31 14.85 -11.43
C GLU A 18 -11.21 13.82 -11.68
N LYS A 19 -11.25 12.67 -10.98
CA LYS A 19 -10.35 11.53 -11.21
C LYS A 19 -10.77 10.65 -12.40
N GLY A 20 -11.93 10.91 -13.00
CA GLY A 20 -12.48 10.07 -14.07
C GLY A 20 -12.93 8.68 -13.57
N TYR A 21 -13.38 8.59 -12.33
CA TYR A 21 -13.91 7.35 -11.78
C TYR A 21 -15.43 7.32 -11.98
N ASP A 22 -15.89 6.51 -12.92
CA ASP A 22 -17.32 6.36 -13.25
C ASP A 22 -17.95 5.18 -12.54
N GLU A 23 -17.28 4.04 -12.55
CA GLU A 23 -17.78 2.79 -11.99
C GLU A 23 -16.95 2.31 -10.80
N LEU A 24 -17.64 1.66 -9.87
CA LEU A 24 -17.01 1.02 -8.71
C LEU A 24 -16.36 -0.30 -9.10
N THR A 25 -15.16 -0.52 -8.62
CA THR A 25 -14.54 -1.86 -8.70
C THR A 25 -15.26 -2.85 -7.77
N PRO A 26 -15.14 -4.17 -7.98
CA PRO A 26 -15.84 -5.17 -7.16
C PRO A 26 -15.56 -5.06 -5.65
N ILE A 27 -14.34 -4.69 -5.24
CA ILE A 27 -14.02 -4.48 -3.83
C ILE A 27 -14.69 -3.22 -3.28
N GLN A 28 -14.78 -2.15 -4.08
CA GLN A 28 -15.44 -0.91 -3.70
C GLN A 28 -16.96 -1.11 -3.56
N GLN A 29 -17.58 -1.78 -4.52
CA GLN A 29 -19.03 -2.09 -4.49
C GLN A 29 -19.43 -2.83 -3.20
N ARG A 30 -18.61 -3.77 -2.75
CA ARG A 30 -18.90 -4.58 -1.57
C ARG A 30 -18.48 -3.89 -0.26
N ALA A 31 -17.31 -3.24 -0.22
CA ALA A 31 -16.75 -2.71 1.01
C ALA A 31 -17.34 -1.34 1.40
N ILE A 32 -17.51 -0.41 0.45
CA ILE A 32 -17.92 0.97 0.77
C ILE A 32 -19.25 0.99 1.56
N PRO A 33 -20.33 0.30 1.17
CA PRO A 33 -21.57 0.33 1.92
C PRO A 33 -21.46 -0.23 3.35
N ILE A 34 -20.54 -1.19 3.56
CA ILE A 34 -20.31 -1.79 4.88
C ILE A 34 -19.58 -0.79 5.78
N VAL A 35 -18.53 -0.13 5.25
CA VAL A 35 -17.78 0.89 5.99
C VAL A 35 -18.69 2.07 6.37
N LEU A 36 -19.56 2.53 5.47
CA LEU A 36 -20.50 3.62 5.72
C LEU A 36 -21.48 3.27 6.88
N ARG A 37 -21.87 2.01 7.02
CA ARG A 37 -22.71 1.55 8.15
C ARG A 37 -21.95 1.42 9.47
N GLY A 38 -20.64 1.62 9.49
CA GLY A 38 -19.83 1.55 10.70
C GLY A 38 -19.40 0.14 11.12
N ALA A 39 -19.60 -0.88 10.28
CA ALA A 39 -19.18 -2.24 10.57
C ALA A 39 -17.68 -2.44 10.29
N ASP A 40 -17.05 -3.35 11.03
CA ASP A 40 -15.66 -3.78 10.77
C ASP A 40 -15.61 -4.62 9.49
N ILE A 41 -14.48 -4.55 8.79
CA ILE A 41 -14.27 -5.32 7.55
C ILE A 41 -13.00 -6.15 7.62
N LEU A 42 -13.12 -7.41 7.15
CA LEU A 42 -12.01 -8.23 6.68
C LEU A 42 -12.03 -8.26 5.15
N GLY A 43 -11.25 -7.39 4.52
CA GLY A 43 -11.16 -7.25 3.06
C GLY A 43 -10.02 -8.10 2.48
N ILE A 44 -10.37 -9.12 1.67
CA ILE A 44 -9.40 -9.98 1.00
C ILE A 44 -9.40 -9.62 -0.49
N ALA A 45 -8.36 -8.91 -0.92
CA ALA A 45 -8.23 -8.47 -2.30
C ALA A 45 -6.77 -8.14 -2.67
N GLN A 46 -6.38 -8.44 -3.90
CA GLN A 46 -5.04 -8.18 -4.41
C GLN A 46 -4.74 -6.67 -4.54
N THR A 47 -3.45 -6.32 -4.63
CA THR A 47 -3.01 -4.94 -4.95
C THR A 47 -3.50 -4.53 -6.35
N GLY A 48 -3.97 -3.29 -6.48
CA GLY A 48 -4.49 -2.77 -7.76
C GLY A 48 -5.98 -3.03 -8.02
N THR A 49 -6.72 -3.62 -7.07
CA THR A 49 -8.18 -3.82 -7.17
C THR A 49 -9.00 -2.60 -6.75
N GLY A 50 -8.35 -1.52 -6.28
CA GLY A 50 -9.05 -0.32 -5.83
C GLY A 50 -9.31 -0.25 -4.32
N LYS A 51 -8.59 -1.04 -3.49
CA LYS A 51 -8.72 -1.06 -2.02
C LYS A 51 -8.60 0.31 -1.37
N THR A 52 -7.66 1.14 -1.83
CA THR A 52 -7.45 2.47 -1.24
C THR A 52 -8.72 3.33 -1.30
N ALA A 53 -9.39 3.39 -2.44
CA ALA A 53 -10.66 4.09 -2.56
C ALA A 53 -11.78 3.40 -1.75
N ALA A 54 -11.74 2.05 -1.64
CA ALA A 54 -12.71 1.28 -0.88
C ALA A 54 -12.74 1.63 0.62
N PHE A 55 -11.62 2.07 1.21
CA PHE A 55 -11.60 2.57 2.58
C PHE A 55 -11.52 4.09 2.68
N ALA A 56 -10.78 4.78 1.80
CA ALA A 56 -10.57 6.22 1.94
C ALA A 56 -11.84 7.04 1.71
N LEU A 57 -12.65 6.70 0.69
CA LEU A 57 -13.88 7.42 0.39
C LEU A 57 -14.90 7.34 1.53
N PRO A 58 -15.28 6.16 2.03
CA PRO A 58 -16.23 6.09 3.14
C PRO A 58 -15.67 6.65 4.45
N LEU A 59 -14.37 6.58 4.70
CA LEU A 59 -13.76 7.23 5.87
C LEU A 59 -13.86 8.76 5.80
N LEU A 60 -13.62 9.36 4.63
CA LEU A 60 -13.84 10.79 4.43
C LEU A 60 -15.29 11.17 4.72
N GLN A 61 -16.25 10.39 4.23
CA GLN A 61 -17.69 10.60 4.48
C GLN A 61 -18.00 10.55 5.98
N ARG A 62 -17.57 9.51 6.68
CA ARG A 62 -17.76 9.35 8.12
C ARG A 62 -17.17 10.51 8.92
N LEU A 63 -15.97 10.95 8.58
CA LEU A 63 -15.32 12.08 9.25
C LEU A 63 -16.02 13.42 9.01
N ILE A 64 -16.65 13.62 7.83
CA ILE A 64 -17.50 14.79 7.56
C ILE A 64 -18.73 14.74 8.46
N GLU A 65 -19.42 13.61 8.56
CA GLU A 65 -20.60 13.41 9.39
C GLU A 65 -20.28 13.64 10.87
N GLU A 66 -19.24 13.02 11.41
CA GLU A 66 -18.78 13.21 12.78
C GLU A 66 -18.48 14.69 13.09
N ARG A 67 -17.85 15.38 12.16
CA ARG A 67 -17.54 16.81 12.32
C ARG A 67 -18.78 17.70 12.26
N SER A 68 -19.81 17.32 11.52
CA SER A 68 -21.06 18.06 11.44
C SER A 68 -21.84 17.93 12.76
N LEU A 69 -21.90 16.72 13.32
CA LEU A 69 -22.53 16.47 14.62
C LEU A 69 -21.89 17.24 15.78
N GLU A 70 -20.56 17.44 15.75
CA GLU A 70 -19.85 18.24 16.77
C GLU A 70 -20.08 19.76 16.65
N ARG A 71 -20.51 20.23 15.49
CA ARG A 71 -20.77 21.65 15.22
C ARG A 71 -22.19 22.07 15.53
N GLU A 72 -23.12 21.15 15.60
CA GLU A 72 -24.46 21.42 16.07
C GLU A 72 -24.41 21.60 17.60
N PRO A 73 -24.65 22.80 18.15
CA PRO A 73 -24.79 22.96 19.59
C PRO A 73 -25.99 22.12 20.05
N SER A 74 -25.77 21.27 21.04
CA SER A 74 -26.84 20.53 21.71
C SER A 74 -27.89 21.52 22.18
N ALA A 75 -28.96 21.66 21.41
CA ALA A 75 -30.09 22.55 21.69
C ALA A 75 -31.05 21.92 22.72
N VAL A 76 -30.55 21.09 23.63
CA VAL A 76 -31.31 20.59 24.77
C VAL A 76 -30.37 20.56 25.98
N ALA A 77 -30.11 21.72 26.56
CA ALA A 77 -29.71 21.81 27.95
C ALA A 77 -30.89 22.46 28.70
N GLU A 78 -31.77 21.61 29.23
CA GLU A 78 -32.75 21.99 30.20
C GLU A 78 -32.13 22.73 31.37
N GLU A 79 -32.76 23.84 31.73
CA GLU A 79 -32.49 24.60 32.97
C GLU A 79 -32.53 23.67 34.17
N THR A 80 -31.39 23.42 34.78
CA THR A 80 -31.30 22.93 36.15
C THR A 80 -30.18 23.65 36.91
N VAL A 81 -30.60 24.44 37.86
CA VAL A 81 -29.98 25.03 39.06
C VAL A 81 -28.50 24.79 39.29
N PRO A 82 -27.71 25.84 39.65
CA PRO A 82 -26.26 25.73 39.82
C PRO A 82 -25.90 25.17 41.20
N LEU A 83 -25.56 23.90 41.28
CA LEU A 83 -24.84 23.35 42.43
C LEU A 83 -23.34 23.57 42.26
N ARG A 84 -22.79 24.25 43.26
CA ARG A 84 -21.40 24.64 43.50
C ARG A 84 -20.44 23.47 43.21
N ARG A 85 -19.79 23.48 42.04
CA ARG A 85 -18.74 22.49 41.66
C ARG A 85 -17.37 22.98 42.07
N GLU A 86 -16.77 22.26 43.02
CA GLU A 86 -15.37 22.38 43.41
C GLU A 86 -14.46 22.25 42.18
N ARG A 87 -13.45 23.15 42.13
CA ARG A 87 -12.40 23.21 41.13
C ARG A 87 -11.51 21.95 41.18
N ARG A 88 -11.86 20.88 40.48
CA ARG A 88 -10.90 19.85 40.10
C ARG A 88 -10.13 20.29 38.86
N GLY A 89 -8.79 20.20 38.96
CA GLY A 89 -7.81 20.73 38.03
C GLY A 89 -8.14 20.51 36.55
N ARG A 90 -8.28 21.60 35.81
CA ARG A 90 -8.30 21.59 34.37
C ARG A 90 -6.93 21.14 33.87
N SER A 91 -6.82 19.91 33.36
CA SER A 91 -5.76 19.58 32.43
C SER A 91 -5.85 20.56 31.25
N HIS A 92 -4.78 21.29 30.99
CA HIS A 92 -4.67 22.19 29.84
C HIS A 92 -4.67 21.37 28.56
N GLY A 93 -5.83 20.88 28.12
CA GLY A 93 -6.04 20.47 26.72
C GLY A 93 -5.86 21.71 25.87
N LYS A 94 -4.88 21.70 24.95
CA LYS A 94 -4.64 22.75 23.96
C LYS A 94 -5.93 22.98 23.17
N SER A 95 -6.75 23.95 23.59
CA SER A 95 -7.97 24.36 22.95
C SER A 95 -7.67 24.79 21.51
N GLY A 96 -8.22 24.07 20.51
CA GLY A 96 -8.14 24.44 19.09
C GLY A 96 -7.40 23.49 18.16
N ARG A 97 -6.64 22.49 18.64
CA ARG A 97 -5.94 21.54 17.78
C ARG A 97 -6.86 20.41 17.36
N ARG A 98 -6.92 20.10 16.05
CA ARG A 98 -7.66 18.94 15.53
C ARG A 98 -7.10 17.65 16.13
N ALA A 99 -7.98 16.76 16.56
CA ALA A 99 -7.61 15.44 17.04
C ALA A 99 -7.53 14.46 15.86
N ILE A 100 -6.61 13.49 15.96
CA ILE A 100 -6.51 12.38 15.00
C ILE A 100 -7.69 11.45 15.24
N ARG A 101 -8.55 11.31 14.22
CA ARG A 101 -9.75 10.46 14.25
C ARG A 101 -9.60 9.20 13.41
N SER A 102 -8.78 9.25 12.38
CA SER A 102 -8.51 8.10 11.51
C SER A 102 -7.02 7.81 11.44
N LEU A 103 -6.65 6.53 11.60
CA LEU A 103 -5.29 6.02 11.43
C LEU A 103 -5.30 4.96 10.32
N VAL A 104 -4.45 5.15 9.32
CA VAL A 104 -4.15 4.14 8.29
C VAL A 104 -2.74 3.65 8.50
N LEU A 105 -2.58 2.37 8.85
CA LEU A 105 -1.29 1.72 9.03
C LEU A 105 -0.95 0.90 7.79
N THR A 106 0.26 1.07 7.27
CA THR A 106 0.73 0.45 6.03
C THR A 106 2.22 0.05 6.15
N PRO A 107 2.66 -1.04 5.49
CA PRO A 107 4.01 -1.59 5.68
C PRO A 107 5.14 -0.72 5.13
N THR A 108 4.91 0.05 4.06
CA THR A 108 5.98 0.72 3.34
C THR A 108 5.77 2.23 3.22
N ARG A 109 6.89 2.96 3.13
CA ARG A 109 6.91 4.42 2.96
C ARG A 109 6.24 4.85 1.67
N GLU A 110 6.47 4.10 0.62
CA GLU A 110 5.93 4.33 -0.71
C GLU A 110 4.41 4.21 -0.70
N LEU A 111 3.88 3.14 -0.10
CA LEU A 111 2.44 2.94 0.04
C LEU A 111 1.81 4.01 0.94
N ALA A 112 2.49 4.40 2.03
CA ALA A 112 2.03 5.49 2.89
C ALA A 112 1.89 6.81 2.12
N LEU A 113 2.84 7.13 1.24
CA LEU A 113 2.78 8.31 0.38
C LEU A 113 1.63 8.22 -0.63
N GLN A 114 1.45 7.07 -1.28
CA GLN A 114 0.37 6.85 -2.25
C GLN A 114 -1.01 6.96 -1.61
N ILE A 115 -1.17 6.39 -0.41
CA ILE A 115 -2.41 6.54 0.36
C ILE A 115 -2.62 8.01 0.75
N GLY A 116 -1.55 8.72 1.15
CA GLY A 116 -1.59 10.15 1.43
C GLY A 116 -2.03 10.98 0.23
N GLU A 117 -1.48 10.71 -0.97
CA GLU A 117 -1.89 11.31 -2.23
C GLU A 117 -3.37 11.02 -2.54
N SER A 118 -3.83 9.78 -2.32
CA SER A 118 -5.24 9.41 -2.48
C SER A 118 -6.16 10.20 -1.55
N PHE A 119 -5.79 10.37 -0.27
CA PHE A 119 -6.57 11.20 0.65
C PHE A 119 -6.51 12.69 0.29
N ALA A 120 -5.39 13.19 -0.27
CA ALA A 120 -5.31 14.56 -0.79
C ALA A 120 -6.29 14.78 -1.95
N ASP A 121 -6.31 13.84 -2.88
CA ASP A 121 -7.16 13.91 -4.06
C ASP A 121 -8.65 13.78 -3.71
N TYR A 122 -9.03 12.71 -3.01
CA TYR A 122 -10.43 12.46 -2.66
C TYR A 122 -10.98 13.45 -1.63
N GLY A 123 -10.12 13.92 -0.72
CA GLY A 123 -10.48 14.88 0.33
C GLY A 123 -10.35 16.36 -0.06
N LYS A 124 -10.00 16.66 -1.32
CA LYS A 124 -9.66 18.00 -1.82
C LYS A 124 -10.67 19.08 -1.42
N TYR A 125 -11.93 18.76 -1.42
CA TYR A 125 -13.04 19.71 -1.16
C TYR A 125 -13.69 19.56 0.22
N THR A 126 -13.19 18.62 1.06
CA THR A 126 -13.82 18.28 2.36
C THR A 126 -13.36 19.18 3.51
N GLY A 127 -12.24 19.86 3.34
CA GLY A 127 -11.58 20.61 4.41
C GLY A 127 -10.96 19.73 5.51
N LEU A 128 -10.95 18.40 5.36
CA LEU A 128 -10.24 17.47 6.23
C LEU A 128 -8.73 17.60 6.00
N LYS A 129 -7.94 17.41 7.06
CA LYS A 129 -6.47 17.48 7.02
C LYS A 129 -5.87 16.10 7.28
N HIS A 130 -4.86 15.76 6.49
CA HIS A 130 -4.11 14.52 6.69
C HIS A 130 -2.61 14.77 6.81
N ALA A 131 -1.90 13.82 7.42
CA ALA A 131 -0.45 13.77 7.41
C ALA A 131 0.02 12.34 7.18
N THR A 132 1.19 12.23 6.55
CA THR A 132 1.86 10.94 6.32
C THR A 132 3.16 10.93 7.11
N ILE A 133 3.38 9.90 7.94
CA ILE A 133 4.58 9.71 8.76
C ILE A 133 5.24 8.37 8.46
N PHE A 134 6.56 8.39 8.27
CA PHE A 134 7.36 7.19 8.02
C PHE A 134 8.84 7.42 8.37
N GLY A 135 9.56 6.34 8.63
CA GLY A 135 10.97 6.40 8.98
C GLY A 135 11.90 6.73 7.81
N GLY A 136 13.20 7.00 8.12
CA GLY A 136 14.26 7.21 7.13
C GLY A 136 14.23 8.56 6.43
N VAL A 137 13.50 9.52 6.97
CA VAL A 137 13.51 10.95 6.62
C VAL A 137 13.55 11.79 7.89
N LYS A 138 13.91 13.08 7.76
CA LYS A 138 13.91 14.01 8.90
C LYS A 138 12.54 14.05 9.57
N GLN A 139 12.53 14.01 10.89
CA GLN A 139 11.31 14.01 11.71
C GLN A 139 10.63 15.38 11.73
N GLY A 140 11.40 16.47 11.85
CA GLY A 140 10.87 17.83 12.06
C GLY A 140 9.68 18.19 11.15
N PRO A 141 9.78 18.07 9.83
CA PRO A 141 8.64 18.39 8.96
C PRO A 141 7.38 17.54 9.21
N GLN A 142 7.54 16.30 9.73
CA GLN A 142 6.40 15.45 10.09
C GLN A 142 5.75 15.92 11.40
N THR A 143 6.55 16.19 12.42
CA THR A 143 6.05 16.71 13.72
C THR A 143 5.41 18.09 13.57
N ASP A 144 5.94 18.96 12.70
CA ASP A 144 5.34 20.26 12.41
C ASP A 144 3.95 20.14 11.80
N ARG A 145 3.74 19.16 10.92
CA ARG A 145 2.40 18.87 10.35
C ARG A 145 1.45 18.34 11.43
N LEU A 146 1.91 17.43 12.28
CA LEU A 146 1.13 16.89 13.38
C LEU A 146 0.72 18.00 14.36
N ARG A 147 1.62 18.90 14.71
CA ARG A 147 1.34 20.03 15.61
C ARG A 147 0.30 21.02 15.09
N ARG A 148 0.15 21.15 13.77
CA ARG A 148 -0.91 21.98 13.15
C ARG A 148 -2.30 21.34 13.28
N GLY A 149 -2.40 20.10 13.78
CA GLY A 149 -3.63 19.33 13.89
C GLY A 149 -4.10 18.73 12.58
N ILE A 150 -4.41 17.46 12.63
CA ILE A 150 -4.85 16.65 11.49
C ILE A 150 -6.04 15.78 11.89
N ASP A 151 -6.86 15.40 10.93
CA ASP A 151 -8.00 14.50 11.12
C ASP A 151 -7.59 13.04 10.81
N ILE A 152 -6.69 12.86 9.82
CA ILE A 152 -6.29 11.55 9.29
C ILE A 152 -4.77 11.40 9.36
N LEU A 153 -4.30 10.32 9.96
CA LEU A 153 -2.89 9.95 10.03
C LEU A 153 -2.63 8.71 9.19
N ILE A 154 -1.71 8.79 8.25
CA ILE A 154 -1.20 7.66 7.47
C ILE A 154 0.21 7.36 7.99
N ALA A 155 0.49 6.11 8.36
CA ALA A 155 1.74 5.80 9.06
C ALA A 155 2.36 4.45 8.68
N THR A 156 3.68 4.36 8.80
CA THR A 156 4.38 3.07 8.94
C THR A 156 4.62 2.75 10.43
N PRO A 157 4.58 1.45 10.84
CA PRO A 157 4.55 1.07 12.25
C PRO A 157 5.67 1.68 13.11
N GLY A 158 6.93 1.52 12.71
CA GLY A 158 8.08 1.95 13.53
C GLY A 158 8.09 3.45 13.82
N ARG A 159 7.86 4.32 12.81
CA ARG A 159 7.83 5.78 13.01
C ARG A 159 6.61 6.22 13.84
N LEU A 160 5.49 5.52 13.69
CA LEU A 160 4.30 5.81 14.50
C LEU A 160 4.59 5.56 15.98
N LEU A 161 5.10 4.39 16.34
CA LEU A 161 5.46 4.04 17.72
C LEU A 161 6.51 5.00 18.30
N ASP A 162 7.52 5.37 17.51
CA ASP A 162 8.54 6.35 17.88
C ASP A 162 7.91 7.71 18.24
N LEU A 163 7.01 8.24 17.41
CA LEU A 163 6.34 9.52 17.68
C LEU A 163 5.30 9.46 18.79
N ILE A 164 4.66 8.31 19.03
CA ILE A 164 3.80 8.09 20.20
C ILE A 164 4.65 8.14 21.49
N ALA A 165 5.79 7.43 21.50
CA ALA A 165 6.69 7.42 22.65
C ALA A 165 7.26 8.81 22.98
N GLN A 166 7.41 9.68 21.98
CA GLN A 166 7.83 11.07 22.14
C GLN A 166 6.68 12.03 22.53
N GLY A 167 5.43 11.57 22.61
CA GLY A 167 4.25 12.40 22.89
C GLY A 167 3.82 13.32 21.73
N GLU A 168 4.34 13.13 20.53
CA GLU A 168 3.97 13.93 19.34
C GLU A 168 2.69 13.42 18.67
N VAL A 169 2.28 12.17 18.94
CA VAL A 169 1.05 11.54 18.43
C VAL A 169 0.22 11.04 19.60
N GLU A 170 -1.02 11.50 19.66
CA GLU A 170 -2.05 11.05 20.60
C GLU A 170 -3.20 10.41 19.81
N LEU A 171 -3.58 9.18 20.17
CA LEU A 171 -4.61 8.39 19.46
C LEU A 171 -5.90 8.20 20.27
N GLY A 172 -6.05 8.88 21.40
CA GLY A 172 -7.19 8.74 22.32
C GLY A 172 -8.55 9.08 21.70
N ASN A 173 -8.58 9.87 20.62
CA ASN A 173 -9.81 10.26 19.91
C ASN A 173 -10.02 9.49 18.59
N LEU A 174 -9.32 8.36 18.40
CA LEU A 174 -9.40 7.60 17.17
C LEU A 174 -10.75 6.88 17.06
N SER A 175 -11.50 7.17 15.99
CA SER A 175 -12.76 6.50 15.65
C SER A 175 -12.59 5.45 14.56
N HIS A 176 -11.56 5.56 13.72
CA HIS A 176 -11.33 4.65 12.58
C HIS A 176 -9.89 4.18 12.51
N PHE A 177 -9.70 2.87 12.39
CA PHE A 177 -8.41 2.23 12.22
C PHE A 177 -8.37 1.34 10.97
N VAL A 178 -7.40 1.56 10.09
CA VAL A 178 -7.19 0.75 8.89
C VAL A 178 -5.82 0.07 8.95
N LEU A 179 -5.80 -1.24 8.73
CA LEU A 179 -4.60 -2.02 8.46
C LEU A 179 -4.61 -2.39 6.97
N ASP A 180 -3.76 -1.77 6.17
CA ASP A 180 -3.64 -2.10 4.74
C ASP A 180 -2.38 -2.92 4.46
N GLU A 181 -2.52 -3.95 3.62
CA GLU A 181 -1.48 -4.94 3.29
C GLU A 181 -0.94 -5.66 4.54
N ALA A 182 -1.85 -6.22 5.36
CA ALA A 182 -1.51 -6.89 6.62
C ALA A 182 -0.55 -8.09 6.42
N ASP A 183 -0.75 -8.90 5.38
CA ASP A 183 0.16 -10.00 5.01
C ASP A 183 1.57 -9.50 4.74
N ARG A 184 1.71 -8.35 4.10
CA ARG A 184 3.01 -7.75 3.87
C ARG A 184 3.65 -7.19 5.14
N MET A 185 2.83 -6.68 6.08
CA MET A 185 3.34 -6.30 7.40
C MET A 185 3.89 -7.52 8.16
N LEU A 186 3.27 -8.69 7.99
CA LEU A 186 3.78 -9.95 8.52
C LEU A 186 5.14 -10.30 7.90
N ASP A 187 5.25 -10.31 6.58
CA ASP A 187 6.49 -10.59 5.84
C ASP A 187 7.66 -9.68 6.24
N MET A 188 7.37 -8.45 6.64
CA MET A 188 8.36 -7.46 7.06
C MET A 188 8.64 -7.46 8.56
N GLY A 189 8.01 -8.35 9.33
CA GLY A 189 8.21 -8.51 10.77
C GLY A 189 7.50 -7.46 11.64
N PHE A 190 6.57 -6.67 11.08
CA PHE A 190 5.87 -5.60 11.81
C PHE A 190 4.71 -6.09 12.70
N ILE A 191 4.43 -7.39 12.74
CA ILE A 191 3.36 -7.92 13.61
C ILE A 191 3.60 -7.58 15.08
N ALA A 192 4.86 -7.64 15.53
CA ALA A 192 5.22 -7.24 16.90
C ALA A 192 4.90 -5.74 17.17
N ASP A 193 5.18 -4.87 16.20
CA ASP A 193 4.88 -3.44 16.30
C ASP A 193 3.37 -3.18 16.32
N ILE A 194 2.60 -3.91 15.50
CA ILE A 194 1.14 -3.83 15.50
C ILE A 194 0.59 -4.25 16.87
N ARG A 195 1.07 -5.37 17.44
CA ARG A 195 0.66 -5.83 18.78
C ARG A 195 0.99 -4.81 19.88
N ARG A 196 2.08 -4.06 19.76
CA ARG A 196 2.43 -2.96 20.68
C ARG A 196 1.54 -1.73 20.50
N LEU A 197 1.05 -1.48 19.29
CA LEU A 197 0.17 -0.36 18.97
C LEU A 197 -1.26 -0.58 19.45
N LEU A 198 -1.80 -1.80 19.31
CA LEU A 198 -3.21 -2.09 19.58
C LEU A 198 -3.72 -1.66 20.95
N PRO A 199 -2.97 -1.86 22.07
CA PRO A 199 -3.39 -1.41 23.41
C PRO A 199 -3.47 0.12 23.56
N LEU A 200 -2.82 0.87 22.65
CA LEU A 200 -2.81 2.34 22.66
C LEU A 200 -4.01 2.95 21.93
N LEU A 201 -4.79 2.12 21.25
CA LEU A 201 -5.96 2.54 20.49
C LEU A 201 -7.22 2.46 21.35
N PRO A 202 -8.22 3.37 21.15
CA PRO A 202 -9.51 3.28 21.82
C PRO A 202 -10.18 1.93 21.57
N VAL A 203 -10.86 1.43 22.61
CA VAL A 203 -11.62 0.17 22.52
C VAL A 203 -12.79 0.32 21.55
N ARG A 204 -13.52 1.44 21.59
CA ARG A 204 -14.60 1.73 20.64
C ARG A 204 -14.03 2.41 19.41
N ARG A 205 -13.93 1.68 18.31
CA ARG A 205 -13.52 2.15 17.02
C ARG A 205 -14.05 1.23 15.93
N GLN A 206 -14.18 1.72 14.73
CA GLN A 206 -14.32 0.91 13.53
C GLN A 206 -12.95 0.45 13.04
N THR A 207 -12.81 -0.82 12.72
CA THR A 207 -11.53 -1.36 12.23
C THR A 207 -11.70 -2.03 10.87
N LEU A 208 -10.82 -1.67 9.93
CA LEU A 208 -10.80 -2.23 8.58
C LEU A 208 -9.44 -2.91 8.37
N LEU A 209 -9.45 -4.20 8.05
CA LEU A 209 -8.25 -4.96 7.76
C LEU A 209 -8.28 -5.42 6.30
N PHE A 210 -7.28 -5.02 5.53
CA PHE A 210 -7.10 -5.44 4.15
C PHE A 210 -5.83 -6.28 4.00
N SER A 211 -5.97 -7.41 3.31
CA SER A 211 -4.87 -8.33 3.01
C SER A 211 -5.07 -8.96 1.64
N ALA A 212 -4.00 -9.34 0.96
CA ALA A 212 -4.10 -10.11 -0.27
C ALA A 212 -4.17 -11.61 0.01
N THR A 213 -3.56 -12.07 1.11
CA THR A 213 -3.51 -13.46 1.55
C THR A 213 -3.88 -13.59 3.02
N MET A 214 -4.29 -14.80 3.44
CA MET A 214 -4.73 -15.08 4.81
C MET A 214 -3.92 -16.23 5.45
N PRO A 215 -2.60 -16.07 5.65
CA PRO A 215 -1.83 -17.04 6.43
C PRO A 215 -2.32 -17.07 7.89
N ARG A 216 -1.98 -18.14 8.62
CA ARG A 216 -2.46 -18.37 10.00
C ARG A 216 -2.25 -17.17 10.93
N ASP A 217 -1.12 -16.50 10.82
CA ASP A 217 -0.81 -15.33 11.65
C ASP A 217 -1.72 -14.13 11.34
N ILE A 218 -2.12 -13.94 10.08
CA ILE A 218 -3.08 -12.88 9.69
C ILE A 218 -4.50 -13.25 10.14
N VAL A 219 -4.88 -14.53 10.08
CA VAL A 219 -6.15 -15.00 10.66
C VAL A 219 -6.18 -14.72 12.16
N ALA A 220 -5.12 -15.06 12.89
CA ALA A 220 -5.01 -14.79 14.33
C ALA A 220 -5.03 -13.28 14.64
N LEU A 221 -4.32 -12.47 13.85
CA LEU A 221 -4.34 -11.01 13.98
C LEU A 221 -5.75 -10.46 13.75
N SER A 222 -6.43 -10.90 12.68
CA SER A 222 -7.79 -10.43 12.36
C SER A 222 -8.77 -10.71 13.50
N GLY A 223 -8.71 -11.88 14.12
CA GLY A 223 -9.54 -12.24 15.28
C GLY A 223 -9.26 -11.41 16.54
N SER A 224 -8.04 -10.84 16.67
CA SER A 224 -7.69 -9.98 17.82
C SER A 224 -8.01 -8.49 17.61
N VAL A 225 -8.20 -8.06 16.36
CA VAL A 225 -8.30 -6.64 16.00
C VAL A 225 -9.72 -6.25 15.57
N LEU A 226 -10.43 -7.16 14.91
CA LEU A 226 -11.76 -6.94 14.36
C LEU A 226 -12.86 -7.42 15.30
N ARG A 227 -14.03 -6.76 15.24
CA ARG A 227 -15.24 -7.10 16.00
C ARG A 227 -16.36 -7.41 15.03
N ASP A 228 -16.86 -8.64 15.06
CA ASP A 228 -17.93 -9.12 14.18
C ASP A 228 -17.77 -8.64 12.73
N PRO A 229 -16.58 -8.87 12.10
CA PRO A 229 -16.29 -8.27 10.82
C PRO A 229 -17.10 -8.88 9.69
N VAL A 230 -17.51 -8.04 8.76
CA VAL A 230 -18.05 -8.52 7.48
C VAL A 230 -16.86 -8.91 6.60
N ARG A 231 -16.80 -10.18 6.20
CA ARG A 231 -15.78 -10.67 5.26
C ARG A 231 -16.18 -10.28 3.84
N VAL A 232 -15.28 -9.53 3.19
CA VAL A 232 -15.40 -9.14 1.79
C VAL A 232 -14.23 -9.73 1.03
N GLU A 233 -14.49 -10.73 0.21
CA GLU A 233 -13.47 -11.39 -0.59
C GLU A 233 -13.73 -11.15 -2.07
N VAL A 234 -12.73 -10.61 -2.76
CA VAL A 234 -12.76 -10.42 -4.21
C VAL A 234 -11.65 -11.26 -4.81
N THR A 235 -12.07 -12.41 -5.32
CA THR A 235 -11.21 -13.26 -6.13
C THR A 235 -11.12 -12.63 -7.52
N PRO A 236 -9.92 -12.39 -8.07
CA PRO A 236 -9.81 -11.95 -9.46
C PRO A 236 -10.50 -12.96 -10.39
N THR A 237 -11.25 -12.49 -11.37
CA THR A 237 -11.95 -13.31 -12.38
C THR A 237 -11.01 -14.19 -13.20
N SER A 238 -9.72 -13.89 -13.17
CA SER A 238 -8.62 -14.79 -13.59
C SER A 238 -7.43 -14.45 -12.69
N SER A 239 -6.68 -15.45 -12.23
CA SER A 239 -5.48 -15.19 -11.44
C SER A 239 -4.53 -14.32 -12.28
N THR A 240 -3.77 -13.44 -11.64
CA THR A 240 -2.72 -12.65 -12.33
C THR A 240 -1.75 -13.57 -13.06
N VAL A 241 -1.57 -14.77 -12.53
CA VAL A 241 -0.79 -15.88 -13.11
C VAL A 241 -1.33 -16.28 -14.48
N ASP A 242 -2.67 -16.20 -14.70
CA ASP A 242 -3.32 -16.63 -15.96
C ASP A 242 -3.16 -15.62 -17.10
N ARG A 243 -2.94 -14.35 -16.78
CA ARG A 243 -2.83 -13.26 -17.76
C ARG A 243 -1.40 -12.91 -18.12
N VAL A 244 -0.43 -13.52 -17.43
CA VAL A 244 0.99 -13.26 -17.65
C VAL A 244 1.58 -14.39 -18.47
N ASP A 245 2.17 -14.03 -19.61
CA ASP A 245 3.00 -14.92 -20.43
C ASP A 245 4.31 -15.18 -19.68
N GLN A 246 4.50 -16.41 -19.19
CA GLN A 246 5.59 -16.77 -18.30
C GLN A 246 6.61 -17.63 -19.02
N ARG A 247 7.83 -17.11 -19.16
CA ARG A 247 8.92 -17.76 -19.87
C ARG A 247 10.15 -17.93 -19.00
N VAL A 248 10.90 -19.02 -19.23
CA VAL A 248 12.16 -19.31 -18.55
C VAL A 248 13.30 -19.47 -19.57
N TYR A 249 14.40 -18.81 -19.28
CA TYR A 249 15.69 -18.98 -19.96
C TYR A 249 16.61 -19.78 -19.02
N PHE A 250 17.03 -20.95 -19.45
CA PHE A 250 18.10 -21.68 -18.77
C PHE A 250 19.44 -21.14 -19.25
N VAL A 251 20.19 -20.51 -18.35
CA VAL A 251 21.39 -19.73 -18.71
C VAL A 251 22.38 -19.76 -17.56
N GLU A 252 23.66 -19.90 -17.88
CA GLU A 252 24.74 -19.85 -16.87
C GLU A 252 24.84 -18.48 -16.23
N ARG A 253 25.25 -18.45 -14.95
CA ARG A 253 25.34 -17.19 -14.19
C ARG A 253 26.14 -16.06 -14.88
N PRO A 254 27.33 -16.32 -15.51
CA PRO A 254 28.07 -15.27 -16.20
C PRO A 254 27.31 -14.68 -17.38
N GLU A 255 26.50 -15.49 -18.05
CA GLU A 255 25.79 -15.11 -19.28
C GLU A 255 24.48 -14.35 -19.00
N LYS A 256 23.93 -14.39 -17.76
CA LYS A 256 22.72 -13.64 -17.40
C LYS A 256 22.83 -12.14 -17.75
N LYS A 257 24.03 -11.56 -17.71
CA LYS A 257 24.26 -10.13 -18.02
C LYS A 257 24.07 -9.83 -19.49
N SER A 258 24.67 -10.62 -20.37
CA SER A 258 24.55 -10.46 -21.82
C SER A 258 23.12 -10.73 -22.28
N LEU A 259 22.48 -11.77 -21.75
CA LEU A 259 21.09 -12.07 -22.00
C LEU A 259 20.17 -10.91 -21.58
N LEU A 260 20.38 -10.31 -20.40
CA LEU A 260 19.58 -9.18 -19.96
C LEU A 260 19.68 -8.00 -20.92
N VAL A 261 20.89 -7.65 -21.37
CA VAL A 261 21.09 -6.56 -22.35
C VAL A 261 20.40 -6.87 -23.66
N SER A 262 20.54 -8.09 -24.19
CA SER A 262 19.87 -8.53 -25.43
C SER A 262 18.35 -8.43 -25.34
N VAL A 263 17.75 -8.96 -24.26
CA VAL A 263 16.32 -8.92 -24.01
C VAL A 263 15.81 -7.46 -23.90
N LEU A 264 16.52 -6.60 -23.18
CA LEU A 264 16.11 -5.20 -22.98
C LEU A 264 16.23 -4.37 -24.25
N ARG A 265 17.22 -4.63 -25.11
CA ARG A 265 17.33 -3.98 -26.44
C ARG A 265 16.15 -4.30 -27.35
N LYS A 266 15.63 -5.55 -27.30
CA LYS A 266 14.43 -5.96 -28.04
C LYS A 266 13.14 -5.31 -27.47
N GLN A 267 13.21 -4.68 -26.30
CA GLN A 267 12.07 -4.09 -25.58
C GLN A 267 12.29 -2.61 -25.21
N ALA A 268 13.02 -1.87 -26.06
CA ALA A 268 13.50 -0.51 -25.74
C ALA A 268 12.40 0.50 -25.39
N ASP A 269 11.19 0.35 -25.95
CA ASP A 269 10.05 1.27 -25.70
C ASP A 269 9.22 0.87 -24.48
N LYS A 270 9.48 -0.28 -23.87
CA LYS A 270 8.60 -0.87 -22.85
C LYS A 270 9.11 -0.62 -21.43
N SER A 271 8.20 -0.49 -20.47
CA SER A 271 8.52 -0.43 -19.06
C SER A 271 8.85 -1.82 -18.52
N VAL A 272 10.04 -1.97 -17.94
CA VAL A 272 10.56 -3.25 -17.45
C VAL A 272 11.00 -3.13 -16.00
N LEU A 273 10.52 -4.05 -15.16
CA LEU A 273 10.98 -4.20 -13.78
C LEU A 273 11.87 -5.46 -13.68
N VAL A 274 13.12 -5.27 -13.29
CA VAL A 274 14.10 -6.34 -13.11
C VAL A 274 14.27 -6.63 -11.62
N PHE A 275 14.06 -7.86 -11.21
CA PHE A 275 14.26 -8.29 -9.82
C PHE A 275 15.65 -8.87 -9.60
N SER A 276 16.36 -8.30 -8.62
CA SER A 276 17.63 -8.82 -8.12
C SER A 276 17.49 -9.23 -6.65
N ARG A 277 18.14 -10.32 -6.28
CA ARG A 277 18.10 -10.86 -4.91
C ARG A 277 18.72 -9.91 -3.88
N THR A 278 19.76 -9.17 -4.27
CA THR A 278 20.52 -8.33 -3.34
C THR A 278 20.55 -6.87 -3.77
N LYS A 279 20.68 -5.97 -2.78
CA LYS A 279 20.87 -4.53 -3.00
C LYS A 279 22.10 -4.20 -3.84
N HIS A 280 23.22 -4.90 -3.60
CA HIS A 280 24.45 -4.73 -4.37
C HIS A 280 24.32 -5.28 -5.80
N GLY A 281 23.59 -6.40 -5.97
CA GLY A 281 23.22 -6.93 -7.27
C GLY A 281 22.42 -5.92 -8.08
N ALA A 282 21.40 -5.30 -7.47
CA ALA A 282 20.58 -4.28 -8.13
C ALA A 282 21.41 -3.08 -8.61
N ASP A 283 22.33 -2.56 -7.78
CA ASP A 283 23.23 -1.48 -8.19
C ASP A 283 24.18 -1.90 -9.31
N ASN A 284 24.72 -3.12 -9.25
CA ASN A 284 25.63 -3.63 -10.27
C ASN A 284 24.93 -3.82 -11.63
N ILE A 285 23.71 -4.37 -11.62
CA ILE A 285 22.89 -4.53 -12.83
C ILE A 285 22.58 -3.15 -13.43
N ALA A 286 22.07 -2.20 -12.64
CA ALA A 286 21.74 -0.86 -13.13
C ALA A 286 22.99 -0.15 -13.72
N ARG A 287 24.14 -0.29 -13.07
CA ARG A 287 25.42 0.27 -13.56
C ARG A 287 25.86 -0.37 -14.86
N MET A 288 25.74 -1.68 -14.98
CA MET A 288 26.05 -2.44 -16.19
C MET A 288 25.13 -2.02 -17.35
N LEU A 289 23.83 -1.88 -17.10
CA LEU A 289 22.86 -1.44 -18.10
C LEU A 289 23.16 -0.01 -18.60
N LYS A 290 23.51 0.92 -17.70
CA LYS A 290 23.91 2.28 -18.07
C LYS A 290 25.15 2.28 -18.99
N ARG A 291 26.16 1.41 -18.72
CA ARG A 291 27.34 1.23 -19.59
C ARG A 291 26.98 0.65 -20.96
N ALA A 292 25.93 -0.18 -21.02
CA ALA A 292 25.40 -0.73 -22.28
C ALA A 292 24.46 0.24 -23.04
N GLY A 293 24.34 1.51 -22.58
CA GLY A 293 23.48 2.52 -23.17
C GLY A 293 21.98 2.42 -22.79
N ILE A 294 21.64 1.55 -21.82
CA ILE A 294 20.25 1.37 -21.37
C ILE A 294 20.01 2.21 -20.12
N ARG A 295 19.10 3.20 -20.23
CA ARG A 295 18.71 4.04 -19.07
C ARG A 295 17.99 3.20 -18.03
N SER A 296 18.59 3.08 -16.87
CA SER A 296 18.08 2.25 -15.77
C SER A 296 18.33 2.90 -14.41
N GLU A 297 17.45 2.68 -13.45
CA GLU A 297 17.62 3.09 -12.05
C GLU A 297 17.46 1.89 -11.12
N ALA A 298 18.19 1.91 -9.98
CA ALA A 298 18.08 0.90 -8.94
C ALA A 298 17.26 1.41 -7.75
N ILE A 299 16.37 0.56 -7.22
CA ILE A 299 15.62 0.83 -6.00
C ILE A 299 15.79 -0.30 -4.99
N HIS A 300 16.32 0.02 -3.82
CA HIS A 300 16.57 -0.94 -2.73
C HIS A 300 16.76 -0.22 -1.38
N GLY A 301 16.83 -0.98 -0.28
CA GLY A 301 16.85 -0.44 1.08
C GLY A 301 18.00 0.51 1.41
N ASN A 302 19.15 0.43 0.72
CA ASN A 302 20.28 1.34 0.94
C ASN A 302 20.16 2.68 0.19
N LYS A 303 19.16 2.87 -0.69
CA LYS A 303 18.88 4.16 -1.30
C LYS A 303 18.19 5.08 -0.31
N SER A 304 18.57 6.35 -0.27
CA SER A 304 17.85 7.35 0.49
C SER A 304 16.40 7.50 -0.03
N GLN A 305 15.49 7.97 0.80
CA GLN A 305 14.09 8.13 0.39
C GLN A 305 13.97 9.08 -0.82
N GLY A 306 14.74 10.17 -0.85
CA GLY A 306 14.76 11.08 -2.01
C GLY A 306 15.25 10.42 -3.31
N GLN A 307 16.25 9.53 -3.22
CA GLN A 307 16.71 8.75 -4.37
C GLN A 307 15.62 7.77 -4.85
N ARG A 308 14.94 7.09 -3.92
CA ARG A 308 13.85 6.15 -4.25
C ARG A 308 12.67 6.87 -4.91
N GLN A 309 12.24 8.01 -4.38
CA GLN A 309 11.16 8.81 -4.95
C GLN A 309 11.53 9.34 -6.35
N ARG A 310 12.78 9.80 -6.55
CA ARG A 310 13.25 10.25 -7.86
C ARG A 310 13.25 9.10 -8.86
N ALA A 311 13.85 7.96 -8.52
CA ALA A 311 13.89 6.77 -9.38
C ALA A 311 12.48 6.32 -9.78
N LEU A 312 11.54 6.31 -8.82
CA LEU A 312 10.16 5.97 -9.07
C LEU A 312 9.45 7.00 -9.95
N GLY A 313 9.66 8.29 -9.71
CA GLY A 313 9.13 9.38 -10.53
C GLY A 313 9.65 9.35 -11.96
N ASP A 314 10.96 9.17 -12.16
CA ASP A 314 11.58 9.05 -13.47
C ASP A 314 11.10 7.79 -14.23
N PHE A 315 10.78 6.71 -13.51
CA PHE A 315 10.22 5.50 -14.09
C PHE A 315 8.74 5.67 -14.46
N LYS A 316 7.91 6.24 -13.58
CA LYS A 316 6.48 6.52 -13.84
C LYS A 316 6.29 7.50 -15.00
N SER A 317 7.14 8.50 -15.12
CA SER A 317 7.10 9.46 -16.24
C SER A 317 7.66 8.90 -17.55
N GLY A 318 8.19 7.68 -17.55
CA GLY A 318 8.80 7.05 -18.73
C GLY A 318 10.17 7.60 -19.12
N LYS A 319 10.75 8.50 -18.33
CA LYS A 319 12.12 9.02 -18.52
C LYS A 319 13.16 7.91 -18.36
N VAL A 320 12.91 6.96 -17.48
CA VAL A 320 13.64 5.71 -17.31
C VAL A 320 12.70 4.55 -17.61
N LYS A 321 13.12 3.64 -18.50
CA LYS A 321 12.28 2.49 -18.91
C LYS A 321 12.58 1.21 -18.13
N VAL A 322 13.74 1.12 -17.49
CA VAL A 322 14.17 -0.06 -16.75
C VAL A 322 14.42 0.28 -15.29
N MET A 323 13.68 -0.37 -14.40
CA MET A 323 13.92 -0.29 -12.96
C MET A 323 14.47 -1.62 -12.45
N VAL A 324 15.55 -1.59 -11.68
CA VAL A 324 16.12 -2.77 -11.01
C VAL A 324 15.79 -2.69 -9.53
N ALA A 325 15.09 -3.70 -8.99
CA ALA A 325 14.58 -3.66 -7.63
C ALA A 325 14.92 -4.93 -6.85
N THR A 326 15.02 -4.80 -5.53
CA THR A 326 14.92 -5.93 -4.62
C THR A 326 13.47 -6.16 -4.20
N ASP A 327 13.10 -7.38 -3.78
CA ASP A 327 11.73 -7.71 -3.37
C ASP A 327 11.16 -6.73 -2.36
N ILE A 328 11.91 -6.45 -1.28
CA ILE A 328 11.46 -5.52 -0.24
C ILE A 328 11.19 -4.12 -0.79
N ALA A 329 12.02 -3.64 -1.71
CA ALA A 329 11.87 -2.32 -2.27
C ALA A 329 10.79 -2.22 -3.35
N ALA A 330 10.55 -3.32 -4.07
CA ALA A 330 9.48 -3.42 -5.07
C ALA A 330 8.09 -3.60 -4.42
N ARG A 331 8.05 -4.02 -3.15
CA ARG A 331 6.82 -4.08 -2.37
C ARG A 331 6.34 -2.65 -2.06
N GLY A 332 5.08 -2.36 -2.30
CA GLY A 332 4.50 -1.02 -2.09
C GLY A 332 4.77 0.00 -3.20
N ILE A 333 5.54 -0.37 -4.23
CA ILE A 333 5.63 0.47 -5.42
C ILE A 333 4.36 0.24 -6.25
N ASP A 334 3.54 1.30 -6.39
CA ASP A 334 2.51 1.34 -7.40
C ASP A 334 3.18 1.67 -8.75
N VAL A 335 3.61 0.64 -9.40
CA VAL A 335 3.95 0.67 -10.81
C VAL A 335 2.91 -0.25 -11.46
N SER A 336 1.77 0.33 -11.74
CA SER A 336 0.72 -0.26 -12.56
C SER A 336 1.18 -0.22 -14.03
N GLU A 337 0.74 -1.20 -14.81
CA GLU A 337 0.95 -1.24 -16.26
C GLU A 337 2.38 -1.54 -16.73
N LEU A 338 3.15 -2.29 -15.94
CA LEU A 338 4.40 -2.83 -16.44
C LEU A 338 4.13 -3.78 -17.62
N HIS A 339 4.89 -3.60 -18.68
CA HIS A 339 4.83 -4.52 -19.80
C HIS A 339 5.55 -5.83 -19.46
N THR A 340 6.74 -5.74 -18.85
CA THR A 340 7.60 -6.89 -18.59
C THR A 340 8.15 -6.89 -17.17
N VAL A 341 8.12 -8.04 -16.54
CA VAL A 341 8.86 -8.37 -15.32
C VAL A 341 9.97 -9.34 -15.66
N ILE A 342 11.20 -9.07 -15.20
CA ILE A 342 12.33 -9.97 -15.36
C ILE A 342 12.81 -10.43 -13.98
N ASN A 343 12.74 -11.73 -13.72
CA ASN A 343 13.39 -12.35 -12.57
C ASN A 343 14.84 -12.66 -12.97
N TYR A 344 15.74 -11.68 -12.80
CA TYR A 344 17.18 -11.88 -13.03
C TYR A 344 17.76 -12.87 -12.04
N ASP A 345 17.35 -12.78 -10.77
CA ASP A 345 17.56 -13.78 -9.75
C ASP A 345 16.19 -14.36 -9.34
N LEU A 346 16.09 -15.69 -9.28
CA LEU A 346 14.90 -16.36 -8.75
C LEU A 346 14.72 -16.03 -7.26
N PRO A 347 13.48 -15.85 -6.79
CA PRO A 347 13.20 -15.68 -5.36
C PRO A 347 13.45 -16.98 -4.59
N ASP A 348 13.58 -16.87 -3.28
CA ASP A 348 13.77 -18.05 -2.43
C ASP A 348 12.45 -18.78 -2.14
N ALA A 349 11.32 -18.07 -2.11
CA ALA A 349 9.98 -18.62 -1.94
C ALA A 349 9.16 -18.49 -3.25
N ALA A 350 8.41 -19.53 -3.60
CA ALA A 350 7.60 -19.55 -4.82
C ALA A 350 6.47 -18.52 -4.79
N GLU A 351 5.91 -18.19 -3.62
CA GLU A 351 4.91 -17.15 -3.42
C GLU A 351 5.44 -15.78 -3.82
N THR A 352 6.72 -15.50 -3.56
CA THR A 352 7.37 -14.25 -3.96
C THR A 352 7.43 -14.11 -5.49
N TYR A 353 7.57 -15.21 -6.22
CA TYR A 353 7.48 -15.19 -7.68
C TYR A 353 6.12 -14.67 -8.15
N VAL A 354 5.03 -15.18 -7.58
CA VAL A 354 3.67 -14.73 -7.90
C VAL A 354 3.50 -13.23 -7.62
N HIS A 355 4.02 -12.75 -6.48
CA HIS A 355 4.00 -11.32 -6.15
C HIS A 355 4.82 -10.45 -7.11
N ARG A 356 5.93 -10.97 -7.65
CA ARG A 356 6.75 -10.28 -8.65
C ARG A 356 6.04 -10.17 -9.99
N ILE A 357 5.56 -11.29 -10.52
CA ILE A 357 4.87 -11.29 -11.83
C ILE A 357 3.54 -10.52 -11.78
N GLY A 358 2.90 -10.46 -10.61
CA GLY A 358 1.73 -9.62 -10.35
C GLY A 358 1.99 -8.10 -10.46
N ARG A 359 3.19 -7.66 -10.87
CA ARG A 359 3.46 -6.26 -11.26
C ARG A 359 3.13 -5.99 -12.72
N THR A 360 2.90 -7.01 -13.52
CA THR A 360 2.41 -6.94 -14.90
C THR A 360 1.06 -7.65 -15.04
N GLY A 361 0.42 -7.59 -16.18
CA GLY A 361 -0.86 -8.26 -16.45
C GLY A 361 -2.06 -7.68 -15.69
N ARG A 362 -2.04 -6.39 -15.37
CA ARG A 362 -3.11 -5.69 -14.61
C ARG A 362 -4.07 -4.96 -15.54
N ALA A 363 -5.25 -4.60 -15.01
CA ALA A 363 -6.28 -3.80 -15.70
C ALA A 363 -6.71 -4.39 -17.07
N GLY A 364 -6.77 -5.72 -17.18
CA GLY A 364 -7.21 -6.37 -18.41
C GLY A 364 -6.14 -6.49 -19.51
N ARG A 365 -4.92 -5.97 -19.30
CA ARG A 365 -3.80 -6.08 -20.26
C ARG A 365 -2.99 -7.35 -20.04
N SER A 366 -2.43 -7.91 -21.11
CA SER A 366 -1.46 -9.01 -21.06
C SER A 366 -0.10 -8.50 -20.57
N GLY A 367 0.61 -9.30 -19.80
CA GLY A 367 1.96 -9.02 -19.35
C GLY A 367 2.94 -10.13 -19.69
N VAL A 368 4.23 -9.86 -19.59
CA VAL A 368 5.29 -10.85 -19.83
C VAL A 368 6.17 -10.98 -18.58
N ALA A 369 6.43 -12.20 -18.17
CA ALA A 369 7.38 -12.53 -17.10
C ALA A 369 8.51 -13.40 -17.66
N LEU A 370 9.73 -12.89 -17.60
CA LEU A 370 10.92 -13.59 -18.05
C LEU A 370 11.74 -14.01 -16.84
N THR A 371 12.14 -15.26 -16.77
CA THR A 371 12.90 -15.81 -15.62
C THR A 371 14.24 -16.35 -16.11
N PHE A 372 15.34 -15.87 -15.51
CA PHE A 372 16.68 -16.36 -15.80
C PHE A 372 17.11 -17.38 -14.76
N CYS A 373 17.17 -18.63 -15.16
CA CYS A 373 17.43 -19.78 -14.29
C CYS A 373 18.82 -20.33 -14.54
N SER A 374 19.71 -20.27 -13.55
CA SER A 374 20.99 -20.97 -13.58
C SER A 374 20.83 -22.42 -13.11
N GLN A 375 21.82 -23.26 -13.38
CA GLN A 375 21.75 -24.69 -13.09
C GLN A 375 21.40 -25.02 -11.64
N ASP A 376 21.93 -24.25 -10.69
CA ASP A 376 21.65 -24.39 -9.26
C ASP A 376 20.25 -23.93 -8.83
N GLU A 377 19.52 -23.24 -9.70
CA GLU A 377 18.19 -22.68 -9.42
C GLU A 377 17.03 -23.56 -9.99
N HIS A 378 17.31 -24.68 -10.66
CA HIS A 378 16.30 -25.54 -11.29
C HIS A 378 15.23 -26.05 -10.30
N ALA A 379 15.61 -26.29 -9.04
CA ALA A 379 14.66 -26.72 -8.00
C ALA A 379 13.60 -25.63 -7.74
N LYS A 380 14.00 -24.36 -7.72
CA LYS A 380 13.09 -23.23 -7.53
C LYS A 380 12.07 -23.08 -8.67
N VAL A 381 12.47 -23.35 -9.89
CA VAL A 381 11.54 -23.37 -11.04
C VAL A 381 10.49 -24.46 -10.87
N ARG A 382 10.86 -25.65 -10.39
CA ARG A 382 9.91 -26.73 -10.11
C ARG A 382 8.91 -26.35 -9.03
N ASP A 383 9.37 -25.71 -7.95
CA ASP A 383 8.50 -25.25 -6.87
C ASP A 383 7.52 -24.18 -7.35
N ILE A 384 7.98 -23.23 -8.18
CA ILE A 384 7.14 -22.22 -8.81
C ILE A 384 6.07 -22.89 -9.71
N GLN A 385 6.44 -23.85 -10.55
CA GLN A 385 5.50 -24.57 -11.42
C GLN A 385 4.46 -25.36 -10.61
N LYS A 386 4.90 -25.99 -9.49
CA LYS A 386 4.00 -26.69 -8.57
C LYS A 386 2.99 -25.75 -7.92
N LEU A 387 3.45 -24.57 -7.44
CA LEU A 387 2.58 -23.57 -6.82
C LEU A 387 1.59 -22.95 -7.81
N THR A 388 2.06 -22.61 -9.01
CA THR A 388 1.25 -21.92 -10.03
C THR A 388 0.36 -22.88 -10.83
N GLY A 389 0.59 -24.18 -10.73
CA GLY A 389 -0.07 -25.20 -11.56
C GLY A 389 0.26 -25.09 -13.07
N ARG A 390 1.29 -24.31 -13.43
CA ARG A 390 1.65 -24.04 -14.82
C ARG A 390 3.09 -24.39 -15.11
N LYS A 391 3.32 -24.91 -16.31
CA LYS A 391 4.64 -25.11 -16.87
C LYS A 391 5.14 -23.81 -17.49
N LEU A 392 6.33 -23.34 -17.14
CA LEU A 392 6.94 -22.17 -17.76
C LEU A 392 7.42 -22.54 -19.16
N GLU A 393 7.13 -21.67 -20.15
CA GLU A 393 7.63 -21.86 -21.51
C GLU A 393 9.15 -21.70 -21.56
N THR A 394 9.86 -22.72 -22.05
CA THR A 394 11.32 -22.64 -22.18
C THR A 394 11.68 -21.91 -23.47
N VAL A 395 12.48 -20.86 -23.33
CA VAL A 395 13.01 -20.09 -24.47
C VAL A 395 14.49 -20.39 -24.65
N SER A 396 14.86 -20.74 -25.88
CA SER A 396 16.27 -20.96 -26.22
C SER A 396 17.06 -19.66 -26.18
N CYS A 397 18.23 -19.67 -25.56
CA CYS A 397 19.19 -18.56 -25.61
C CYS A 397 19.90 -18.54 -26.99
N THR A 398 19.13 -18.35 -28.09
CA THR A 398 19.78 -18.05 -29.38
C THR A 398 20.23 -16.58 -29.33
N ALA A 399 21.52 -16.40 -29.47
CA ALA A 399 22.25 -15.12 -29.47
C ALA A 399 21.71 -14.10 -30.48
#